data_46338912390df8400925b1c5a5a85a02
#
_entry.id   46338912390df8400925b1c5a5a85a02
#
_cell.length_a   1.000
_cell.length_b   1.000
_cell.length_c   1.000
_cell.angle_alpha   90.00
_cell.angle_beta   90.00
_cell.angle_gamma   90.00
#
_symmetry.space_group_name_H-M   'P 1'
#
loop_
_entity.id
_entity.type
_entity.pdbx_description
1 polymer ?
#
loop_
_entity_poly.entity_id
_entity_poly.type
_entity_poly.pdbx_seq_one_letter_code
_entity_poly.pdbx_strand_id
1 'polypeptide(L)'
;FCLMSKLLTNYLGFFLLLICVLSLVNIIYCYYFNIYLNIDTYIYTLLTSLSLGFGLLFFKNKVTKITIFDKILTVILGYFLIPLIISIPYYLSIYNISLLDCYFEAISGFTSTGFSIFENIKHLDQSLILWRSTSQWIGGIYFLFSIILLIDIFDDKIKKSLTNFISLNNLESFKQSI
;
A
#
# COMPACT_ATOMS: atom_id res chain seq x y z
N PHE A 1 0.94 22.31 -11.66
CA PHE A 1 0.11 21.16 -11.23
C PHE A 1 -0.08 20.12 -12.35
N CYS A 2 0.97 19.75 -13.06
CA CYS A 2 0.95 18.76 -14.15
C CYS A 2 1.83 17.52 -13.81
N LEU A 3 1.93 17.11 -12.55
CA LEU A 3 2.92 16.13 -12.07
C LEU A 3 2.33 14.79 -11.61
N MET A 4 1.02 14.58 -11.73
CA MET A 4 0.48 13.26 -11.42
C MET A 4 0.51 12.39 -12.68
N SER A 5 1.48 11.49 -12.76
CA SER A 5 1.54 10.48 -13.82
C SER A 5 0.32 9.55 -13.71
N LYS A 6 -0.19 9.07 -14.86
CA LYS A 6 -1.28 8.08 -14.89
C LYS A 6 -0.94 6.83 -14.06
N LEU A 7 0.34 6.50 -13.93
CA LEU A 7 0.83 5.42 -13.09
C LEU A 7 0.50 5.68 -11.62
N LEU A 8 0.83 6.87 -11.11
CA LEU A 8 0.61 7.25 -9.72
C LEU A 8 -0.88 7.20 -9.36
N THR A 9 -1.75 7.79 -10.20
CA THR A 9 -3.20 7.82 -9.94
C THR A 9 -3.81 6.43 -9.94
N ASN A 10 -3.46 5.59 -10.90
CA ASN A 10 -3.97 4.22 -10.96
C ASN A 10 -3.46 3.36 -9.81
N TYR A 11 -2.18 3.50 -9.46
CA TYR A 11 -1.56 2.73 -8.39
C TYR A 11 -2.16 3.08 -7.02
N LEU A 12 -2.23 4.36 -6.69
CA LEU A 12 -2.86 4.83 -5.45
C LEU A 12 -4.35 4.51 -5.43
N GLY A 13 -5.07 4.74 -6.54
CA GLY A 13 -6.49 4.43 -6.65
C GLY A 13 -6.79 2.95 -6.39
N PHE A 14 -5.98 2.04 -6.92
CA PHE A 14 -6.11 0.61 -6.66
C PHE A 14 -5.95 0.27 -5.18
N PHE A 15 -4.92 0.79 -4.51
CA PHE A 15 -4.70 0.54 -3.07
C PHE A 15 -5.78 1.17 -2.19
N LEU A 16 -6.32 2.34 -2.57
CA LEU A 16 -7.45 2.94 -1.86
C LEU A 16 -8.72 2.09 -1.98
N LEU A 17 -9.00 1.50 -3.14
CA LEU A 17 -10.11 0.55 -3.29
C LEU A 17 -9.88 -0.73 -2.48
N LEU A 18 -8.65 -1.18 -2.34
CA LEU A 18 -8.31 -2.31 -1.50
C LEU A 18 -8.57 -2.00 -0.01
N ILE A 19 -8.24 -0.78 0.46
CA ILE A 19 -8.61 -0.31 1.81
C ILE A 19 -10.13 -0.27 1.98
N CYS A 20 -10.87 0.17 0.96
CA CYS A 20 -12.33 0.14 0.98
C CYS A 20 -12.87 -1.29 1.22
N VAL A 21 -12.34 -2.29 0.52
CA VAL A 21 -12.72 -3.69 0.73
C VAL A 21 -12.41 -4.16 2.15
N LEU A 22 -11.24 -3.79 2.71
CA LEU A 22 -10.90 -4.17 4.08
C LEU A 22 -11.74 -3.45 5.13
N SER A 23 -12.15 -2.20 4.87
CA SER A 23 -13.13 -1.51 5.72
C SER A 23 -14.47 -2.25 5.73
N LEU A 24 -14.93 -2.75 4.58
CA LEU A 24 -16.13 -3.60 4.51
C LEU A 24 -15.97 -4.87 5.34
N VAL A 25 -14.84 -5.55 5.25
CA VAL A 25 -14.57 -6.75 6.05
C VAL A 25 -14.64 -6.43 7.55
N ASN A 26 -14.08 -5.29 8.00
CA ASN A 26 -14.17 -4.87 9.39
C ASN A 26 -15.60 -4.54 9.82
N ILE A 27 -16.41 -3.91 8.97
CA ILE A 27 -17.83 -3.65 9.24
C ILE A 27 -18.58 -4.96 9.41
N ILE A 28 -18.40 -5.93 8.51
CA ILE A 28 -19.01 -7.25 8.60
C ILE A 28 -18.59 -7.96 9.89
N TYR A 29 -17.32 -7.88 10.25
CA TYR A 29 -16.80 -8.42 11.51
C TYR A 29 -17.49 -7.80 12.73
N CYS A 30 -17.63 -6.48 12.77
CA CYS A 30 -18.32 -5.77 13.83
C CYS A 30 -19.79 -6.24 13.98
N TYR A 31 -20.50 -6.40 12.88
CA TYR A 31 -21.87 -6.91 12.91
C TYR A 31 -21.97 -8.35 13.39
N TYR A 32 -21.07 -9.21 12.94
CA TYR A 32 -21.08 -10.63 13.31
C TYR A 32 -20.82 -10.86 14.80
N PHE A 33 -19.89 -10.10 15.39
CA PHE A 33 -19.51 -10.22 16.79
C PHE A 33 -20.25 -9.23 17.71
N ASN A 34 -21.21 -8.44 17.22
CA ASN A 34 -21.95 -7.41 17.95
C ASN A 34 -21.05 -6.35 18.62
N ILE A 35 -19.93 -5.97 17.97
CA ILE A 35 -18.96 -4.99 18.44
C ILE A 35 -19.23 -3.67 17.71
N TYR A 36 -20.10 -2.83 18.26
CA TYR A 36 -20.56 -1.61 17.57
C TYR A 36 -19.75 -0.35 17.94
N LEU A 37 -18.81 -0.45 18.87
CA LEU A 37 -18.14 0.68 19.49
C LEU A 37 -17.44 1.63 18.51
N ASN A 38 -16.77 1.07 17.50
CA ASN A 38 -16.00 1.83 16.51
C ASN A 38 -16.49 1.62 15.05
N ILE A 39 -17.72 1.12 14.86
CA ILE A 39 -18.23 0.80 13.52
C ILE A 39 -18.30 2.02 12.60
N ASP A 40 -18.67 3.17 13.14
CA ASP A 40 -18.78 4.42 12.38
C ASP A 40 -17.44 4.82 11.76
N THR A 41 -16.33 4.54 12.44
CA THR A 41 -14.99 4.88 11.97
C THR A 41 -14.64 4.11 10.67
N TYR A 42 -15.07 2.86 10.57
CA TYR A 42 -14.87 2.03 9.36
C TYR A 42 -15.79 2.47 8.23
N ILE A 43 -17.01 2.94 8.53
CA ILE A 43 -17.94 3.51 7.53
C ILE A 43 -17.33 4.78 6.93
N TYR A 44 -16.78 5.68 7.75
CA TYR A 44 -16.10 6.88 7.26
C TYR A 44 -14.86 6.53 6.43
N THR A 45 -14.07 5.55 6.85
CA THR A 45 -12.90 5.09 6.10
C THR A 45 -13.31 4.48 4.75
N LEU A 46 -14.39 3.72 4.72
CA LEU A 46 -14.95 3.15 3.50
C LEU A 46 -15.37 4.26 2.54
N LEU A 47 -16.14 5.25 2.99
CA LEU A 47 -16.62 6.34 2.14
C LEU A 47 -15.47 7.20 1.61
N THR A 48 -14.48 7.52 2.45
CA THR A 48 -13.32 8.32 2.05
C THR A 48 -12.42 7.55 1.08
N SER A 49 -12.11 6.29 1.35
CA SER A 49 -11.27 5.47 0.47
C SER A 49 -11.96 5.17 -0.86
N LEU A 50 -13.28 4.95 -0.87
CA LEU A 50 -14.07 4.76 -2.07
C LEU A 50 -14.07 6.04 -2.94
N SER A 51 -14.41 7.18 -2.35
CA SER A 51 -14.50 8.45 -3.08
C SER A 51 -13.15 8.88 -3.67
N LEU A 52 -12.07 8.78 -2.89
CA LEU A 52 -10.72 9.09 -3.36
C LEU A 52 -10.22 8.06 -4.37
N GLY A 53 -10.47 6.77 -4.13
CA GLY A 53 -10.05 5.70 -5.04
C GLY A 53 -10.69 5.84 -6.42
N PHE A 54 -12.01 5.99 -6.49
CA PHE A 54 -12.69 6.26 -7.76
C PHE A 54 -12.29 7.61 -8.37
N GLY A 55 -12.18 8.66 -7.55
CA GLY A 55 -11.72 9.97 -8.02
C GLY A 55 -10.37 9.88 -8.75
N LEU A 56 -9.40 9.17 -8.17
CA LEU A 56 -8.09 8.98 -8.79
C LEU A 56 -8.13 8.12 -10.07
N LEU A 57 -8.95 7.06 -10.09
CA LEU A 57 -9.06 6.19 -11.26
C LEU A 57 -9.76 6.85 -12.45
N PHE A 58 -10.76 7.68 -12.18
CA PHE A 58 -11.47 8.44 -13.22
C PHE A 58 -10.73 9.69 -13.69
N PHE A 59 -9.66 10.08 -13.01
CA PHE A 59 -8.87 11.23 -13.41
C PHE A 59 -8.19 10.98 -14.77
N LYS A 60 -8.64 11.69 -15.81
CA LYS A 60 -8.10 11.56 -17.17
C LYS A 60 -6.74 12.23 -17.26
N ASN A 61 -5.69 11.52 -16.92
CA ASN A 61 -4.32 11.97 -17.15
C ASN A 61 -3.86 11.63 -18.58
N LYS A 62 -3.13 12.56 -19.21
CA LYS A 62 -2.49 12.29 -20.50
C LYS A 62 -1.53 11.10 -20.34
N VAL A 63 -1.60 10.18 -21.30
CA VAL A 63 -0.66 9.06 -21.36
C VAL A 63 0.71 9.60 -21.75
N THR A 64 1.56 9.81 -20.78
CA THR A 64 2.99 10.13 -20.97
C THR A 64 3.81 8.86 -20.91
N LYS A 65 5.00 8.88 -21.51
CA LYS A 65 5.96 7.76 -21.32
C LYS A 65 6.31 7.69 -19.83
N ILE A 66 6.10 6.51 -19.23
CA ILE A 66 6.43 6.26 -17.82
C ILE A 66 7.95 6.32 -17.68
N THR A 67 8.43 7.23 -16.85
CA THR A 67 9.85 7.39 -16.54
C THR A 67 10.22 6.61 -15.27
N ILE A 68 11.51 6.35 -15.09
CA ILE A 68 12.04 5.75 -13.84
C ILE A 68 11.67 6.60 -12.64
N PHE A 69 11.73 7.92 -12.79
CA PHE A 69 11.37 8.88 -11.74
C PHE A 69 9.89 8.74 -11.34
N ASP A 70 8.98 8.56 -12.30
CA ASP A 70 7.55 8.35 -12.02
C ASP A 70 7.31 7.09 -11.16
N LYS A 71 8.04 6.00 -11.43
CA LYS A 71 7.94 4.76 -10.66
C LYS A 71 8.40 4.96 -9.22
N ILE A 72 9.59 5.55 -9.03
CA ILE A 72 10.16 5.82 -7.70
C ILE A 72 9.24 6.75 -6.91
N LEU A 73 8.81 7.85 -7.53
CA LEU A 73 7.91 8.83 -6.90
C LEU A 73 6.57 8.19 -6.49
N THR A 74 6.02 7.31 -7.33
CA THR A 74 4.77 6.58 -7.03
C THR A 74 4.92 5.73 -5.78
N VAL A 75 6.01 4.97 -5.66
CA VAL A 75 6.28 4.13 -4.48
C VAL A 75 6.45 4.99 -3.23
N ILE A 76 7.25 6.05 -3.29
CA ILE A 76 7.50 6.92 -2.13
C ILE A 76 6.20 7.59 -1.67
N LEU A 77 5.46 8.20 -2.59
CA LEU A 77 4.20 8.88 -2.25
C LEU A 77 3.17 7.93 -1.67
N GLY A 78 3.11 6.69 -2.15
CA GLY A 78 2.19 5.71 -1.60
C GLY A 78 2.52 5.33 -0.15
N TYR A 79 3.80 5.19 0.21
CA TYR A 79 4.21 4.97 1.62
C TYR A 79 3.81 6.11 2.55
N PHE A 80 3.63 7.32 2.05
CA PHE A 80 3.16 8.45 2.85
C PHE A 80 1.64 8.62 2.82
N LEU A 81 1.00 8.47 1.66
CA LEU A 81 -0.42 8.81 1.49
C LEU A 81 -1.36 7.69 1.94
N ILE A 82 -1.00 6.43 1.71
CA ILE A 82 -1.86 5.29 2.10
C ILE A 82 -2.05 5.21 3.61
N PRO A 83 -1.00 5.33 4.46
CA PRO A 83 -1.17 5.34 5.90
C PRO A 83 -2.03 6.48 6.45
N LEU A 84 -2.15 7.62 5.74
CA LEU A 84 -3.08 8.68 6.14
C LEU A 84 -4.54 8.21 6.13
N ILE A 85 -4.92 7.40 5.15
CA ILE A 85 -6.27 6.82 5.10
C ILE A 85 -6.43 5.71 6.13
N ILE A 86 -5.39 4.89 6.33
CA ILE A 86 -5.39 3.84 7.35
C ILE A 86 -5.48 4.43 8.77
N SER A 87 -5.00 5.66 9.01
CA SER A 87 -5.06 6.32 10.31
C SER A 87 -6.46 6.78 10.72
N ILE A 88 -7.42 6.89 9.78
CA ILE A 88 -8.76 7.40 10.06
C ILE A 88 -9.48 6.63 11.19
N PRO A 89 -9.54 5.28 11.20
CA PRO A 89 -10.20 4.56 12.28
C PRO A 89 -9.56 4.77 13.65
N TYR A 90 -8.24 4.92 13.71
CA TYR A 90 -7.56 5.24 14.98
C TYR A 90 -7.92 6.63 15.48
N TYR A 91 -7.93 7.63 14.59
CA TYR A 91 -8.22 9.01 14.93
C TYR A 91 -9.66 9.23 15.38
N LEU A 92 -10.60 8.59 14.71
CA LEU A 92 -12.03 8.69 15.03
C LEU A 92 -12.46 7.72 16.14
N SER A 93 -11.55 6.88 16.65
CA SER A 93 -11.86 5.94 17.73
C SER A 93 -12.15 6.66 19.04
N ILE A 94 -12.77 5.94 19.97
CA ILE A 94 -13.08 6.45 21.31
C ILE A 94 -11.85 6.77 22.16
N TYR A 95 -10.65 6.39 21.72
CA TYR A 95 -9.41 6.54 22.52
C TYR A 95 -8.80 7.94 22.49
N ASN A 96 -9.38 8.89 21.74
CA ASN A 96 -8.92 10.29 21.66
C ASN A 96 -7.42 10.45 21.41
N ILE A 97 -6.89 9.71 20.46
CA ILE A 97 -5.47 9.67 20.12
C ILE A 97 -5.12 10.89 19.25
N SER A 98 -3.93 11.45 19.41
CA SER A 98 -3.47 12.55 18.56
C SER A 98 -3.31 12.09 17.10
N LEU A 99 -3.49 13.00 16.13
CA LEU A 99 -3.38 12.67 14.71
C LEU A 99 -2.00 12.13 14.36
N LEU A 100 -0.94 12.64 14.98
CA LEU A 100 0.43 12.17 14.76
C LEU A 100 0.62 10.75 15.27
N ASP A 101 0.08 10.42 16.43
CA ASP A 101 0.15 9.08 17.00
C ASP A 101 -0.66 8.08 16.16
N CYS A 102 -1.85 8.48 15.69
CA CYS A 102 -2.66 7.67 14.77
C CYS A 102 -1.92 7.37 13.46
N TYR A 103 -1.25 8.38 12.92
CA TYR A 103 -0.45 8.22 11.71
C TYR A 103 0.79 7.35 11.95
N PHE A 104 1.44 7.49 13.11
CA PHE A 104 2.55 6.62 13.52
C PHE A 104 2.10 5.15 13.61
N GLU A 105 0.96 4.89 14.26
CA GLU A 105 0.38 3.54 14.36
C GLU A 105 0.06 2.96 12.98
N ALA A 106 -0.55 3.77 12.10
CA ALA A 106 -0.87 3.38 10.73
C ALA A 106 0.37 3.07 9.90
N ILE A 107 1.40 3.93 9.96
CA ILE A 107 2.65 3.72 9.21
C ILE A 107 3.41 2.51 9.74
N SER A 108 3.45 2.33 11.06
CA SER A 108 4.08 1.17 11.71
C SER A 108 3.39 -0.14 11.30
N GLY A 109 2.06 -0.16 11.26
CA GLY A 109 1.31 -1.29 10.72
C GLY A 109 1.60 -1.53 9.25
N PHE A 110 1.48 -0.50 8.42
CA PHE A 110 1.65 -0.58 6.97
C PHE A 110 3.07 -1.00 6.54
N THR A 111 4.11 -0.56 7.25
CA THR A 111 5.50 -0.98 7.00
C THR A 111 5.88 -2.28 7.68
N SER A 112 4.94 -2.91 8.40
CA SER A 112 5.17 -4.14 9.17
C SER A 112 6.29 -4.04 10.21
N THR A 113 6.60 -2.82 10.68
CA THR A 113 7.61 -2.61 11.73
C THR A 113 7.14 -3.06 13.11
N GLY A 114 5.83 -3.00 13.37
CA GLY A 114 5.21 -3.57 14.57
C GLY A 114 5.29 -2.71 15.82
N PHE A 115 5.86 -1.51 15.76
CA PHE A 115 5.82 -0.56 16.88
C PHE A 115 4.38 -0.10 17.15
N SER A 116 4.07 0.18 18.40
CA SER A 116 2.75 0.64 18.82
C SER A 116 2.84 1.76 19.84
N ILE A 117 1.93 2.70 19.72
CA ILE A 117 1.68 3.73 20.74
C ILE A 117 0.90 3.17 21.93
N PHE A 118 0.22 2.04 21.74
CA PHE A 118 -0.59 1.42 22.79
C PHE A 118 0.29 0.57 23.71
N GLU A 119 0.31 0.91 24.99
CA GLU A 119 1.07 0.14 26.01
C GLU A 119 0.56 -1.30 26.13
N ASN A 120 -0.74 -1.49 25.98
CA ASN A 120 -1.35 -2.82 26.08
C ASN A 120 -2.40 -3.03 24.97
N ILE A 121 -1.98 -3.69 23.90
CA ILE A 121 -2.83 -3.98 22.73
C ILE A 121 -4.04 -4.85 23.09
N LYS A 122 -3.94 -5.66 24.17
CA LYS A 122 -5.05 -6.53 24.60
C LYS A 122 -6.28 -5.79 25.13
N HIS A 123 -6.11 -4.53 25.53
CA HIS A 123 -7.20 -3.67 26.00
C HIS A 123 -7.88 -2.87 24.88
N LEU A 124 -7.35 -2.95 23.65
CA LEU A 124 -7.99 -2.36 22.48
C LEU A 124 -9.24 -3.14 22.10
N ASP A 125 -10.19 -2.42 21.51
CA ASP A 125 -11.34 -3.03 20.86
C ASP A 125 -10.88 -4.04 19.78
N GLN A 126 -11.50 -5.22 19.77
CA GLN A 126 -11.15 -6.31 18.85
C GLN A 126 -11.21 -5.88 17.37
N SER A 127 -12.13 -4.97 17.04
CA SER A 127 -12.23 -4.43 15.69
C SER A 127 -11.00 -3.59 15.29
N LEU A 128 -10.41 -2.84 16.22
CA LEU A 128 -9.17 -2.10 15.98
C LEU A 128 -7.94 -3.02 15.88
N ILE A 129 -7.93 -4.13 16.64
CA ILE A 129 -6.87 -5.15 16.51
C ILE A 129 -6.94 -5.80 15.13
N LEU A 130 -8.15 -6.11 14.65
CA LEU A 130 -8.34 -6.62 13.29
C LEU A 130 -7.90 -5.59 12.25
N TRP A 131 -8.28 -4.31 12.40
CA TRP A 131 -7.87 -3.25 11.51
C TRP A 131 -6.35 -3.11 11.43
N ARG A 132 -5.67 -3.20 12.56
CA ARG A 132 -4.21 -3.19 12.63
C ARG A 132 -3.60 -4.36 11.84
N SER A 133 -4.13 -5.56 12.01
CA SER A 133 -3.67 -6.75 11.29
C SER A 133 -3.90 -6.62 9.78
N THR A 134 -5.05 -6.09 9.37
CA THR A 134 -5.36 -5.84 7.96
C THR A 134 -4.45 -4.77 7.34
N SER A 135 -4.05 -3.74 8.11
CA SER A 135 -3.12 -2.72 7.63
C SER A 135 -1.73 -3.29 7.35
N GLN A 136 -1.24 -4.24 8.16
CA GLN A 136 0.01 -4.96 7.92
C GLN A 136 -0.08 -5.80 6.63
N TRP A 137 -1.23 -6.40 6.40
CA TRP A 137 -1.48 -7.21 5.20
C TRP A 137 -1.42 -6.37 3.92
N ILE A 138 -2.11 -5.22 3.92
CA ILE A 138 -2.04 -4.26 2.80
C ILE A 138 -0.60 -3.80 2.58
N GLY A 139 0.12 -3.48 3.65
CA GLY A 139 1.50 -3.04 3.57
C GLY A 139 2.41 -4.08 2.92
N GLY A 140 2.26 -5.36 3.27
CA GLY A 140 2.97 -6.46 2.63
C GLY A 140 2.67 -6.57 1.13
N ILE A 141 1.40 -6.47 0.75
CA ILE A 141 0.99 -6.45 -0.67
C ILE A 141 1.58 -5.22 -1.37
N TYR A 142 1.51 -4.04 -0.74
CA TYR A 142 2.08 -2.81 -1.29
C TYR A 142 3.59 -2.96 -1.54
N PHE A 143 4.33 -3.54 -0.60
CA PHE A 143 5.75 -3.80 -0.72
C PHE A 143 6.07 -4.70 -1.92
N LEU A 144 5.33 -5.81 -2.08
CA LEU A 144 5.52 -6.72 -3.22
C LEU A 144 5.28 -6.02 -4.57
N PHE A 145 4.18 -5.27 -4.67
CA PHE A 145 3.89 -4.49 -5.88
C PHE A 145 4.94 -3.41 -6.13
N SER A 146 5.48 -2.79 -5.08
CA SER A 146 6.56 -1.80 -5.18
C SER A 146 7.84 -2.42 -5.73
N ILE A 147 8.21 -3.62 -5.28
CA ILE A 147 9.36 -4.37 -5.81
C ILE A 147 9.15 -4.66 -7.29
N ILE A 148 7.98 -5.20 -7.68
CA ILE A 148 7.68 -5.51 -9.09
C ILE A 148 7.81 -4.26 -9.96
N LEU A 149 7.28 -3.13 -9.49
CA LEU A 149 7.31 -1.86 -10.21
C LEU A 149 8.74 -1.30 -10.35
N LEU A 150 9.60 -1.55 -9.35
CA LEU A 150 10.98 -1.09 -9.35
C LEU A 150 11.94 -2.06 -10.08
N ILE A 151 11.68 -3.37 -10.06
CA ILE A 151 12.48 -4.37 -10.78
C ILE A 151 12.56 -4.06 -12.27
N ASP A 152 11.46 -3.60 -12.87
CA ASP A 152 11.42 -3.15 -14.26
C ASP A 152 12.49 -2.08 -14.60
N ILE A 153 12.97 -1.35 -13.59
CA ILE A 153 14.03 -0.33 -13.77
C ILE A 153 15.38 -1.00 -14.00
N PHE A 154 15.59 -2.14 -13.36
CA PHE A 154 16.84 -2.90 -13.43
C PHE A 154 16.83 -3.92 -14.57
N ASP A 155 15.65 -4.27 -15.09
CA ASP A 155 15.47 -5.38 -16.01
C ASP A 155 16.23 -5.18 -17.33
N ASP A 156 16.27 -3.98 -17.91
CA ASP A 156 17.02 -3.70 -19.14
C ASP A 156 18.55 -3.84 -18.96
N LYS A 157 19.08 -3.50 -17.79
CA LYS A 157 20.50 -3.65 -17.48
C LYS A 157 20.84 -5.09 -17.09
N ILE A 158 20.01 -5.70 -16.25
CA ILE A 158 20.18 -7.09 -15.81
C ILE A 158 19.97 -8.05 -16.98
N LYS A 159 18.96 -7.80 -17.83
CA LYS A 159 18.67 -8.60 -19.01
C LYS A 159 19.81 -8.55 -20.03
N LYS A 160 20.39 -7.37 -20.27
CA LYS A 160 21.60 -7.23 -21.10
C LYS A 160 22.80 -7.92 -20.47
N SER A 161 22.99 -7.80 -19.15
CA SER A 161 24.08 -8.47 -18.44
C SER A 161 23.92 -9.98 -18.47
N LEU A 162 22.72 -10.50 -18.21
CA LEU A 162 22.41 -11.93 -18.27
C LEU A 162 22.53 -12.50 -19.70
N THR A 163 22.02 -11.80 -20.72
CA THR A 163 22.15 -12.22 -22.12
C THR A 163 23.62 -12.24 -22.54
N ASN A 164 24.42 -11.26 -22.14
CA ASN A 164 25.85 -11.26 -22.40
C ASN A 164 26.56 -12.41 -21.68
N PHE A 165 26.22 -12.69 -20.43
CA PHE A 165 26.80 -13.79 -19.66
C PHE A 165 26.45 -15.17 -20.26
N ILE A 166 25.19 -15.37 -20.66
CA ILE A 166 24.73 -16.60 -21.30
C ILE A 166 25.36 -16.77 -22.67
N SER A 167 25.52 -15.71 -23.46
CA SER A 167 26.16 -15.75 -24.77
C SER A 167 27.65 -16.06 -24.67
N LEU A 168 28.35 -15.54 -23.67
CA LEU A 168 29.76 -15.84 -23.42
C LEU A 168 29.95 -17.29 -22.97
N ASN A 169 29.11 -17.79 -22.07
CA ASN A 169 29.17 -19.21 -21.63
C ASN A 169 28.85 -20.19 -22.76
N ASN A 170 27.90 -19.85 -23.65
CA ASN A 170 27.60 -20.68 -24.81
C ASN A 170 28.75 -20.70 -25.84
N LEU A 171 29.47 -19.58 -25.98
CA LEU A 171 30.64 -19.51 -26.85
C LEU A 171 31.85 -20.29 -26.29
N GLU A 172 32.06 -20.27 -24.98
CA GLU A 172 33.13 -21.03 -24.34
C GLU A 172 32.83 -22.53 -24.31
N SER A 173 31.61 -22.94 -24.02
CA SER A 173 31.20 -24.35 -24.07
C SER A 173 31.24 -24.91 -25.49
N PHE A 174 30.92 -24.10 -26.49
CA PHE A 174 31.05 -24.50 -27.89
C PHE A 174 32.52 -24.65 -28.36
N LYS A 175 33.43 -23.81 -27.84
CA LYS A 175 34.87 -23.93 -28.12
C LYS A 175 35.53 -25.13 -27.43
N GLN A 176 34.99 -25.61 -26.31
CA GLN A 176 35.50 -26.80 -25.62
C GLN A 176 34.98 -28.13 -26.21
N SER A 177 33.95 -28.07 -27.05
CA SER A 177 33.37 -29.27 -27.70
C SER A 177 33.91 -29.53 -29.09
N ILE A 178 34.84 -28.70 -29.62
CA ILE A 178 35.62 -28.90 -30.86
C ILE A 178 37.07 -29.23 -30.48
#